data_0f13f9bc20d0451785ce9a1c33f00567
#
_entry.id   0f13f9bc20d0451785ce9a1c33f00567
#
_cell.length_a   1.000
_cell.length_b   1.000
_cell.length_c   1.000
_cell.angle_alpha   90.00
_cell.angle_beta   90.00
_cell.angle_gamma   90.00
#
_symmetry.space_group_name_H-M   'P 1'
#
loop_
_entity.id
_entity.type
_entity.pdbx_description
1 polymer ?
#
loop_
_entity_poly.entity_id
_entity_poly.type
_entity_poly.pdbx_seq_one_letter_code
_entity_poly.pdbx_strand_id
1 'polypeptide(L)'
;IFLLLENIFCLFPLRKKCFAGEIVLITGSANGIGKQVALKLAPLGVTLVLWDIDDEGNKETSRLAQQNGASRVFVYHCDCSNREEVYEQADKVRKEVGDVTILINNAGRLLGKKFFELTDEDFVNTLKINFFSQIWTCKAFLPAMVACNRGHLVSTASGAGLLGLYRASDYCASKSAIIGLMEAINSELYHCGKRGIKTTIICPYFISTRLSKGFKSKKPCLFPVYDPEYAASRIVDAIKKEKFYLIMPPAVYLLVCLISFLPRKMVLFLESYIKFPESMEEAFGRN
;
A
#
# COMPACT_ATOMS: atom_id res chain seq x y z
N ILE A 1 17.23 6.24 13.47
CA ILE A 1 17.11 6.98 14.74
C ILE A 1 15.68 7.47 14.91
N PHE A 2 15.03 8.14 13.94
CA PHE A 2 13.66 8.68 14.04
C PHE A 2 12.60 7.62 14.36
N LEU A 3 12.56 6.49 13.66
CA LEU A 3 11.59 5.40 13.91
C LEU A 3 11.91 4.61 15.22
N LEU A 4 13.15 4.60 15.68
CA LEU A 4 13.48 4.12 17.02
C LEU A 4 12.90 5.06 18.08
N LEU A 5 12.98 6.36 17.86
CA LEU A 5 12.40 7.37 18.75
C LEU A 5 10.86 7.34 18.71
N GLU A 6 10.22 7.19 17.54
CA GLU A 6 8.76 7.00 17.44
C GLU A 6 8.28 5.77 18.22
N ASN A 7 9.02 4.66 18.19
CA ASN A 7 8.68 3.47 18.99
C ASN A 7 8.92 3.68 20.51
N ILE A 8 9.85 4.54 20.92
CA ILE A 8 10.06 4.91 22.32
C ILE A 8 8.97 5.88 22.79
N PHE A 9 8.54 6.83 21.94
CA PHE A 9 7.43 7.73 22.26
C PHE A 9 6.05 7.02 22.19
N CYS A 10 5.93 5.84 21.59
CA CYS A 10 4.72 4.99 21.63
C CYS A 10 4.44 4.33 23.00
N LEU A 11 5.19 4.63 24.05
CA LEU A 11 4.87 4.24 25.44
C LEU A 11 3.68 5.02 26.02
N PHE A 12 3.24 6.12 25.40
CA PHE A 12 1.99 6.79 25.75
C PHE A 12 0.81 6.11 25.04
N PRO A 13 -0.34 5.91 25.72
CA PRO A 13 -1.51 5.31 25.11
C PRO A 13 -2.01 6.20 23.98
N LEU A 14 -1.63 5.86 22.74
CA LEU A 14 -2.11 6.55 21.54
C LEU A 14 -3.64 6.42 21.49
N ARG A 15 -4.32 7.54 21.34
CA ARG A 15 -5.77 7.58 21.15
C ARG A 15 -6.09 6.80 19.88
N LYS A 16 -6.70 5.63 20.02
CA LYS A 16 -7.03 4.77 18.90
C LYS A 16 -8.19 5.38 18.11
N LYS A 17 -8.01 5.57 16.80
CA LYS A 17 -9.07 6.03 15.90
C LYS A 17 -10.29 5.10 15.99
N CYS A 18 -11.49 5.67 16.10
CA CYS A 18 -12.73 4.96 15.91
C CYS A 18 -13.04 4.89 14.42
N PHE A 19 -13.37 3.73 13.90
CA PHE A 19 -13.72 3.54 12.49
C PHE A 19 -15.21 3.72 12.22
N ALA A 20 -16.06 3.66 13.24
CA ALA A 20 -17.51 3.76 13.05
C ALA A 20 -17.89 5.05 12.33
N GLY A 21 -18.66 4.94 11.26
CA GLY A 21 -19.10 6.05 10.43
C GLY A 21 -18.06 6.57 9.42
N GLU A 22 -16.86 6.00 9.36
CA GLU A 22 -15.89 6.35 8.30
C GLU A 22 -16.30 5.75 6.95
N ILE A 23 -16.07 6.51 5.87
CA ILE A 23 -16.21 6.04 4.48
C ILE A 23 -14.81 5.69 4.00
N VAL A 24 -14.56 4.40 3.79
CA VAL A 24 -13.25 3.84 3.44
C VAL A 24 -13.26 3.38 1.99
N LEU A 25 -12.46 4.03 1.14
CA LEU A 25 -12.22 3.59 -0.22
C LEU A 25 -10.93 2.79 -0.31
N ILE A 26 -10.99 1.63 -0.97
CA ILE A 26 -9.86 0.72 -1.18
C ILE A 26 -9.71 0.47 -2.68
N THR A 27 -8.54 0.80 -3.26
CA THR A 27 -8.22 0.43 -4.63
C THR A 27 -7.52 -0.93 -4.68
N GLY A 28 -7.79 -1.75 -5.71
CA GLY A 28 -7.26 -3.12 -5.78
C GLY A 28 -7.88 -4.02 -4.72
N SER A 29 -9.19 -3.95 -4.53
CA SER A 29 -9.95 -4.61 -3.46
C SER A 29 -10.42 -6.03 -3.79
N ALA A 30 -10.31 -6.47 -5.04
CA ALA A 30 -10.76 -7.82 -5.45
C ALA A 30 -9.89 -8.95 -4.88
N ASN A 31 -8.61 -8.69 -4.62
CA ASN A 31 -7.65 -9.73 -4.26
C ASN A 31 -6.63 -9.28 -3.20
N GLY A 32 -5.87 -10.26 -2.69
CA GLY A 32 -4.66 -10.04 -1.88
C GLY A 32 -4.88 -9.17 -0.66
N ILE A 33 -4.01 -8.17 -0.48
CA ILE A 33 -4.02 -7.27 0.68
C ILE A 33 -5.30 -6.43 0.71
N GLY A 34 -5.72 -5.86 -0.42
CA GLY A 34 -6.91 -5.00 -0.49
C GLY A 34 -8.18 -5.72 -0.04
N LYS A 35 -8.39 -6.96 -0.54
CA LYS A 35 -9.48 -7.83 -0.08
C LYS A 35 -9.43 -8.07 1.42
N GLN A 36 -8.28 -8.48 1.95
CA GLN A 36 -8.15 -8.80 3.37
C GLN A 36 -8.31 -7.56 4.27
N VAL A 37 -7.87 -6.38 3.82
CA VAL A 37 -8.10 -5.12 4.53
C VAL A 37 -9.58 -4.78 4.55
N ALA A 38 -10.31 -4.94 3.44
CA ALA A 38 -11.77 -4.77 3.41
C ALA A 38 -12.48 -5.68 4.41
N LEU A 39 -12.10 -6.97 4.45
CA LEU A 39 -12.68 -7.94 5.39
C LEU A 39 -12.38 -7.61 6.87
N LYS A 40 -11.17 -7.11 7.18
CA LYS A 40 -10.82 -6.70 8.55
C LYS A 40 -11.50 -5.40 8.99
N LEU A 41 -11.83 -4.51 8.05
CA LEU A 41 -12.56 -3.28 8.32
C LEU A 41 -14.08 -3.52 8.43
N ALA A 42 -14.61 -4.53 7.78
CA ALA A 42 -16.05 -4.86 7.72
C ALA A 42 -16.77 -4.82 9.06
N PRO A 43 -16.27 -5.46 10.15
CA PRO A 43 -16.95 -5.48 11.45
C PRO A 43 -16.78 -4.18 12.26
N LEU A 44 -16.07 -3.16 11.73
CA LEU A 44 -15.71 -1.96 12.48
C LEU A 44 -16.68 -0.78 12.27
N GLY A 45 -17.83 -1.00 11.62
CA GLY A 45 -18.86 0.01 11.41
C GLY A 45 -18.52 1.04 10.32
N VAL A 46 -17.68 0.67 9.37
CA VAL A 46 -17.32 1.51 8.20
C VAL A 46 -18.31 1.33 7.05
N THR A 47 -18.43 2.33 6.20
CA THR A 47 -18.93 2.18 4.83
C THR A 47 -17.76 1.85 3.92
N LEU A 48 -17.79 0.71 3.24
CA LEU A 48 -16.75 0.29 2.31
C LEU A 48 -17.07 0.73 0.88
N VAL A 49 -16.07 1.28 0.19
CA VAL A 49 -16.09 1.58 -1.24
C VAL A 49 -14.95 0.80 -1.87
N LEU A 50 -15.29 -0.15 -2.73
CA LEU A 50 -14.36 -1.13 -3.31
C LEU A 50 -14.15 -0.83 -4.79
N TRP A 51 -12.91 -0.53 -5.18
CA TRP A 51 -12.51 -0.26 -6.56
C TRP A 51 -11.56 -1.32 -7.08
N ASP A 52 -11.90 -1.96 -8.18
CA ASP A 52 -11.04 -2.91 -8.88
C ASP A 52 -11.43 -3.01 -10.36
N ILE A 53 -10.54 -3.57 -11.17
CA ILE A 53 -10.81 -3.96 -12.57
C ILE A 53 -11.38 -5.38 -12.67
N ASP A 54 -11.22 -6.19 -11.63
CA ASP A 54 -11.75 -7.56 -11.52
C ASP A 54 -13.13 -7.49 -10.84
N ASP A 55 -14.18 -7.31 -11.63
CA ASP A 55 -15.56 -7.16 -11.15
C ASP A 55 -16.03 -8.35 -10.33
N GLU A 56 -15.72 -9.58 -10.75
CA GLU A 56 -16.16 -10.78 -10.04
C GLU A 56 -15.44 -10.94 -8.70
N GLY A 57 -14.13 -10.72 -8.68
CA GLY A 57 -13.36 -10.71 -7.43
C GLY A 57 -13.82 -9.62 -6.48
N ASN A 58 -14.20 -8.46 -7.02
CA ASN A 58 -14.66 -7.32 -6.24
C ASN A 58 -16.07 -7.55 -5.64
N LYS A 59 -16.99 -8.14 -6.42
CA LYS A 59 -18.30 -8.59 -5.93
C LYS A 59 -18.16 -9.65 -4.83
N GLU A 60 -17.26 -10.60 -4.99
CA GLU A 60 -16.98 -11.62 -3.96
C GLU A 60 -16.42 -11.00 -2.69
N THR A 61 -15.53 -10.01 -2.79
CA THR A 61 -15.04 -9.26 -1.63
C THR A 61 -16.18 -8.55 -0.90
N SER A 62 -17.10 -7.92 -1.65
CA SER A 62 -18.29 -7.28 -1.10
C SER A 62 -19.17 -8.27 -0.33
N ARG A 63 -19.47 -9.43 -0.96
CA ARG A 63 -20.27 -10.49 -0.35
C ARG A 63 -19.66 -10.96 0.98
N LEU A 64 -18.36 -11.22 0.98
CA LEU A 64 -17.63 -11.65 2.17
C LEU A 64 -17.56 -10.55 3.25
N ALA A 65 -17.40 -9.28 2.85
CA ALA A 65 -17.41 -8.16 3.78
C ALA A 65 -18.77 -8.01 4.47
N GLN A 66 -19.88 -8.18 3.73
CA GLN A 66 -21.23 -8.19 4.30
C GLN A 66 -21.43 -9.35 5.29
N GLN A 67 -20.95 -10.54 4.96
CA GLN A 67 -20.96 -11.69 5.88
C GLN A 67 -20.14 -11.45 7.15
N ASN A 68 -19.09 -10.64 7.07
CA ASN A 68 -18.25 -10.23 8.20
C ASN A 68 -18.79 -9.00 8.95
N GLY A 69 -20.03 -8.57 8.68
CA GLY A 69 -20.69 -7.51 9.45
C GLY A 69 -20.63 -6.10 8.84
N ALA A 70 -20.14 -5.94 7.59
CA ALA A 70 -20.24 -4.66 6.91
C ALA A 70 -21.70 -4.34 6.57
N SER A 71 -22.21 -3.21 7.07
CA SER A 71 -23.60 -2.76 6.83
C SER A 71 -23.77 -2.12 5.45
N ARG A 72 -22.74 -1.47 4.93
CA ARG A 72 -22.76 -0.73 3.65
C ARG A 72 -21.50 -1.01 2.86
N VAL A 73 -21.64 -1.62 1.68
CA VAL A 73 -20.54 -1.90 0.76
C VAL A 73 -20.97 -1.47 -0.66
N PHE A 74 -20.19 -0.61 -1.27
CA PHE A 74 -20.36 -0.14 -2.63
C PHE A 74 -19.21 -0.67 -3.51
N VAL A 75 -19.52 -1.15 -4.68
CA VAL A 75 -18.58 -1.77 -5.61
C VAL A 75 -18.58 -1.00 -6.92
N TYR A 76 -17.40 -0.61 -7.39
CA TYR A 76 -17.25 0.09 -8.66
C TYR A 76 -16.14 -0.57 -9.48
N HIS A 77 -16.39 -0.74 -10.76
CA HIS A 77 -15.32 -0.98 -11.72
C HIS A 77 -14.48 0.29 -11.85
N CYS A 78 -13.17 0.18 -11.71
CA CYS A 78 -12.27 1.31 -11.89
C CYS A 78 -10.87 0.84 -12.26
N ASP A 79 -10.47 1.14 -13.50
CA ASP A 79 -9.05 1.07 -13.87
C ASP A 79 -8.33 2.31 -13.33
N CYS A 80 -7.65 2.13 -12.21
CA CYS A 80 -6.89 3.20 -11.59
C CYS A 80 -5.73 3.73 -12.46
N SER A 81 -5.35 3.03 -13.53
CA SER A 81 -4.36 3.53 -14.51
C SER A 81 -4.94 4.51 -15.53
N ASN A 82 -6.26 4.66 -15.56
CA ASN A 82 -6.99 5.60 -16.39
C ASN A 82 -7.44 6.80 -15.55
N ARG A 83 -6.83 7.97 -15.80
CA ARG A 83 -7.10 9.19 -15.05
C ARG A 83 -8.56 9.63 -15.12
N GLU A 84 -9.13 9.60 -16.30
CA GLU A 84 -10.48 10.03 -16.59
C GLU A 84 -11.49 9.17 -15.82
N GLU A 85 -11.31 7.87 -15.84
CA GLU A 85 -12.13 6.91 -15.11
C GLU A 85 -12.05 7.10 -13.58
N VAL A 86 -10.84 7.36 -13.05
CA VAL A 86 -10.66 7.65 -11.62
C VAL A 86 -11.50 8.86 -11.20
N TYR A 87 -11.49 9.95 -11.97
CA TYR A 87 -12.29 11.14 -11.64
C TYR A 87 -13.79 10.89 -11.82
N GLU A 88 -14.21 10.17 -12.85
CA GLU A 88 -15.61 9.79 -13.05
C GLU A 88 -16.15 8.95 -11.89
N GLN A 89 -15.42 7.91 -11.49
CA GLN A 89 -15.80 7.06 -10.36
C GLN A 89 -15.76 7.82 -9.04
N ALA A 90 -14.81 8.75 -8.85
CA ALA A 90 -14.78 9.61 -7.67
C ALA A 90 -16.01 10.51 -7.56
N ASP A 91 -16.50 11.05 -8.69
CA ASP A 91 -17.73 11.83 -8.73
C ASP A 91 -18.97 10.99 -8.40
N LYS A 92 -19.05 9.75 -8.88
CA LYS A 92 -20.10 8.80 -8.52
C LYS A 92 -20.08 8.50 -7.02
N VAL A 93 -18.91 8.18 -6.45
CA VAL A 93 -18.76 7.91 -5.01
C VAL A 93 -19.25 9.10 -4.18
N ARG A 94 -18.86 10.34 -4.54
CA ARG A 94 -19.34 11.54 -3.81
C ARG A 94 -20.85 11.68 -3.83
N LYS A 95 -21.49 11.40 -4.96
CA LYS A 95 -22.96 11.51 -5.13
C LYS A 95 -23.72 10.40 -4.42
N GLU A 96 -23.25 9.18 -4.48
CA GLU A 96 -23.97 7.98 -4.04
C GLU A 96 -23.66 7.59 -2.59
N VAL A 97 -22.42 7.87 -2.12
CA VAL A 97 -21.93 7.41 -0.82
C VAL A 97 -21.59 8.60 0.09
N GLY A 98 -20.95 9.63 -0.43
CA GLY A 98 -20.46 10.80 0.30
C GLY A 98 -18.95 10.96 0.22
N ASP A 99 -18.42 11.87 1.04
CA ASP A 99 -16.99 12.17 1.06
C ASP A 99 -16.17 11.05 1.72
N VAL A 100 -15.20 10.54 0.98
CA VAL A 100 -14.27 9.52 1.47
C VAL A 100 -13.42 10.10 2.58
N THR A 101 -13.44 9.46 3.74
CA THR A 101 -12.68 9.90 4.94
C THR A 101 -11.39 9.11 5.14
N ILE A 102 -11.30 7.88 4.58
CA ILE A 102 -10.08 7.09 4.55
C ILE A 102 -9.88 6.58 3.12
N LEU A 103 -8.78 6.99 2.49
CA LEU A 103 -8.39 6.51 1.16
C LEU A 103 -7.23 5.54 1.30
N ILE A 104 -7.43 4.28 0.89
CA ILE A 104 -6.42 3.23 0.88
C ILE A 104 -6.02 2.94 -0.57
N ASN A 105 -4.94 3.55 -0.99
CA ASN A 105 -4.29 3.31 -2.28
C ASN A 105 -3.48 2.01 -2.20
N ASN A 106 -4.04 0.93 -2.77
CA ASN A 106 -3.43 -0.39 -2.69
C ASN A 106 -3.26 -1.06 -4.07
N ALA A 107 -3.97 -0.63 -5.10
CA ALA A 107 -3.79 -1.15 -6.46
C ALA A 107 -2.32 -1.12 -6.89
N GLY A 108 -1.87 -2.18 -7.57
CA GLY A 108 -0.49 -2.26 -8.01
C GLY A 108 -0.18 -3.52 -8.81
N ARG A 109 0.92 -3.47 -9.55
CA ARG A 109 1.47 -4.59 -10.34
C ARG A 109 2.96 -4.74 -10.13
N LEU A 110 3.46 -5.95 -10.33
CA LEU A 110 4.88 -6.32 -10.37
C LEU A 110 5.08 -7.30 -11.53
N LEU A 111 6.01 -6.99 -12.44
CA LEU A 111 6.32 -7.86 -13.58
C LEU A 111 7.41 -8.89 -13.27
N GLY A 112 8.40 -8.52 -12.47
CA GLY A 112 9.51 -9.41 -12.12
C GLY A 112 10.48 -9.65 -13.28
N LYS A 113 10.59 -8.72 -14.23
CA LYS A 113 11.50 -8.77 -15.38
C LYS A 113 12.84 -8.10 -15.06
N LYS A 114 13.93 -8.55 -15.72
CA LYS A 114 15.22 -7.81 -15.71
C LYS A 114 15.04 -6.49 -16.46
N PHE A 115 15.85 -5.50 -16.13
CA PHE A 115 15.78 -4.17 -16.77
C PHE A 115 15.81 -4.23 -18.30
N PHE A 116 16.70 -5.06 -18.87
CA PHE A 116 16.83 -5.22 -20.32
C PHE A 116 15.72 -6.07 -20.97
N GLU A 117 14.86 -6.73 -20.17
CA GLU A 117 13.70 -7.49 -20.62
C GLU A 117 12.42 -6.63 -20.60
N LEU A 118 12.44 -5.48 -19.89
CA LEU A 118 11.34 -4.54 -19.81
C LEU A 118 11.26 -3.72 -21.09
N THR A 119 10.06 -3.62 -21.67
CA THR A 119 9.78 -2.64 -22.71
C THR A 119 9.51 -1.26 -22.09
N ASP A 120 9.63 -0.19 -22.88
CA ASP A 120 9.26 1.16 -22.44
C ASP A 120 7.79 1.20 -21.97
N GLU A 121 6.91 0.47 -22.66
CA GLU A 121 5.50 0.36 -22.32
C GLU A 121 5.28 -0.37 -20.98
N ASP A 122 6.00 -1.45 -20.71
CA ASP A 122 5.97 -2.16 -19.42
C ASP A 122 6.30 -1.18 -18.29
N PHE A 123 7.35 -0.36 -18.48
CA PHE A 123 7.81 0.61 -17.48
C PHE A 123 6.76 1.71 -17.24
N VAL A 124 6.24 2.31 -18.32
CA VAL A 124 5.20 3.34 -18.25
C VAL A 124 3.93 2.81 -17.59
N ASN A 125 3.49 1.60 -17.97
CA ASN A 125 2.28 1.00 -17.39
C ASN A 125 2.47 0.65 -15.91
N THR A 126 3.66 0.21 -15.49
CA THR A 126 3.94 0.00 -14.06
C THR A 126 3.85 1.32 -13.28
N LEU A 127 4.38 2.41 -13.82
CA LEU A 127 4.27 3.74 -13.20
C LEU A 127 2.81 4.23 -13.18
N LYS A 128 2.05 4.05 -14.27
CA LYS A 128 0.62 4.43 -14.31
C LYS A 128 -0.17 3.73 -13.21
N ILE A 129 -0.03 2.40 -13.10
CA ILE A 129 -0.80 1.59 -12.15
C ILE A 129 -0.34 1.84 -10.70
N ASN A 130 0.96 1.85 -10.43
CA ASN A 130 1.47 1.90 -9.06
C ASN A 130 1.52 3.33 -8.50
N PHE A 131 1.90 4.31 -9.32
CA PHE A 131 2.22 5.67 -8.86
C PHE A 131 1.20 6.71 -9.32
N PHE A 132 0.95 6.86 -10.63
CA PHE A 132 0.04 7.89 -11.12
C PHE A 132 -1.39 7.68 -10.61
N SER A 133 -1.85 6.43 -10.50
CA SER A 133 -3.14 6.10 -9.88
C SER A 133 -3.31 6.74 -8.51
N GLN A 134 -2.25 6.70 -7.68
CA GLN A 134 -2.29 7.28 -6.34
C GLN A 134 -2.28 8.82 -6.37
N ILE A 135 -1.63 9.44 -7.36
CA ILE A 135 -1.74 10.89 -7.57
C ILE A 135 -3.19 11.27 -7.89
N TRP A 136 -3.82 10.56 -8.82
CA TRP A 136 -5.17 10.90 -9.27
C TRP A 136 -6.20 10.68 -8.18
N THR A 137 -6.14 9.58 -7.45
CA THR A 137 -7.02 9.33 -6.29
C THR A 137 -6.80 10.36 -5.18
N CYS A 138 -5.54 10.71 -4.86
CA CYS A 138 -5.25 11.79 -3.91
C CYS A 138 -5.85 13.12 -4.37
N LYS A 139 -5.65 13.49 -5.65
CA LYS A 139 -6.25 14.71 -6.21
C LYS A 139 -7.79 14.70 -6.19
N ALA A 140 -8.40 13.54 -6.34
CA ALA A 140 -9.85 13.38 -6.31
C ALA A 140 -10.43 13.54 -4.89
N PHE A 141 -9.78 12.99 -3.87
CA PHE A 141 -10.38 12.87 -2.52
C PHE A 141 -9.75 13.76 -1.45
N LEU A 142 -8.45 14.12 -1.57
CA LEU A 142 -7.78 14.97 -0.59
C LEU A 142 -8.40 16.37 -0.44
N PRO A 143 -8.90 17.04 -1.47
CA PRO A 143 -9.51 18.38 -1.31
C PRO A 143 -10.66 18.42 -0.30
N ALA A 144 -11.57 17.44 -0.30
CA ALA A 144 -12.65 17.34 0.68
C ALA A 144 -12.11 17.12 2.10
N MET A 145 -11.10 16.25 2.27
CA MET A 145 -10.42 16.05 3.55
C MET A 145 -9.77 17.34 4.06
N VAL A 146 -9.15 18.12 3.15
CA VAL A 146 -8.52 19.41 3.49
C VAL A 146 -9.56 20.44 3.92
N ALA A 147 -10.70 20.52 3.24
CA ALA A 147 -11.79 21.44 3.59
C ALA A 147 -12.28 21.16 5.02
N CYS A 148 -12.53 19.88 5.37
CA CYS A 148 -13.02 19.49 6.68
C CYS A 148 -11.91 19.36 7.75
N ASN A 149 -10.63 19.50 7.36
CA ASN A 149 -9.46 19.17 8.21
C ASN A 149 -9.59 17.81 8.91
N ARG A 150 -10.11 16.80 8.19
CA ARG A 150 -10.33 15.44 8.67
C ARG A 150 -10.13 14.45 7.54
N GLY A 151 -9.27 13.46 7.74
CA GLY A 151 -9.05 12.42 6.75
C GLY A 151 -7.87 11.52 7.07
N HIS A 152 -7.71 10.45 6.29
CA HIS A 152 -6.56 9.58 6.36
C HIS A 152 -6.17 9.07 4.98
N LEU A 153 -4.99 9.47 4.50
CA LEU A 153 -4.39 8.91 3.29
C LEU A 153 -3.51 7.72 3.66
N VAL A 154 -3.77 6.59 3.04
CA VAL A 154 -3.01 5.36 3.24
C VAL A 154 -2.49 4.90 1.88
N SER A 155 -1.18 4.76 1.75
CA SER A 155 -0.53 4.38 0.49
C SER A 155 0.30 3.13 0.63
N THR A 156 0.01 2.13 -0.20
CA THR A 156 0.79 0.89 -0.27
C THR A 156 2.01 1.09 -1.17
N ALA A 157 3.13 1.42 -0.52
CA ALA A 157 4.46 1.38 -1.12
C ALA A 157 5.01 -0.06 -1.13
N SER A 158 6.22 -0.26 -0.70
CA SER A 158 6.88 -1.58 -0.54
C SER A 158 8.22 -1.42 0.15
N GLY A 159 8.79 -2.49 0.70
CA GLY A 159 10.22 -2.56 1.01
C GLY A 159 11.09 -2.30 -0.23
N ALA A 160 10.58 -2.61 -1.43
CA ALA A 160 11.22 -2.28 -2.72
C ALA A 160 11.26 -0.77 -3.02
N GLY A 161 10.50 0.06 -2.31
CA GLY A 161 10.60 1.52 -2.37
C GLY A 161 11.71 2.08 -1.50
N LEU A 162 12.21 1.30 -0.55
CA LEU A 162 13.31 1.64 0.35
C LEU A 162 14.66 1.10 -0.14
N LEU A 163 14.64 0.05 -0.96
CA LEU A 163 15.81 -0.67 -1.49
C LEU A 163 15.58 -1.04 -2.94
N GLY A 164 16.62 -0.95 -3.77
CA GLY A 164 16.60 -1.51 -5.13
C GLY A 164 16.66 -3.04 -5.08
N LEU A 165 15.75 -3.71 -5.79
CA LEU A 165 15.65 -5.16 -5.83
C LEU A 165 15.93 -5.71 -7.24
N TYR A 166 16.59 -6.85 -7.32
CA TYR A 166 16.83 -7.58 -8.57
C TYR A 166 15.51 -7.94 -9.25
N ARG A 167 15.40 -7.79 -10.57
CA ARG A 167 14.21 -8.03 -11.42
C ARG A 167 12.99 -7.15 -11.06
N ALA A 168 13.20 -5.96 -10.51
CA ALA A 168 12.09 -5.10 -10.07
C ALA A 168 12.39 -3.60 -10.26
N SER A 169 13.16 -3.23 -11.30
CA SER A 169 13.59 -1.84 -11.49
C SER A 169 12.42 -0.86 -11.69
N ASP A 170 11.42 -1.22 -12.51
CA ASP A 170 10.19 -0.47 -12.72
C ASP A 170 9.35 -0.37 -11.43
N TYR A 171 9.23 -1.49 -10.74
CA TYR A 171 8.50 -1.58 -9.47
C TYR A 171 9.18 -0.76 -8.37
N CYS A 172 10.49 -0.91 -8.18
CA CYS A 172 11.26 -0.12 -7.20
C CYS A 172 11.11 1.37 -7.46
N ALA A 173 11.27 1.82 -8.72
CA ALA A 173 11.09 3.22 -9.10
C ALA A 173 9.69 3.72 -8.72
N SER A 174 8.63 2.96 -9.05
CA SER A 174 7.25 3.32 -8.74
C SER A 174 7.00 3.41 -7.22
N LYS A 175 7.54 2.48 -6.44
CA LYS A 175 7.33 2.41 -4.98
C LYS A 175 8.17 3.44 -4.21
N SER A 176 9.35 3.81 -4.71
CA SER A 176 10.13 4.94 -4.18
C SER A 176 9.42 6.28 -4.44
N ALA A 177 8.82 6.44 -5.64
CA ALA A 177 8.05 7.63 -5.97
C ALA A 177 6.83 7.83 -5.03
N ILE A 178 6.14 6.74 -4.64
CA ILE A 178 5.05 6.79 -3.66
C ILE A 178 5.53 7.30 -2.31
N ILE A 179 6.68 6.83 -1.82
CA ILE A 179 7.24 7.27 -0.53
C ILE A 179 7.50 8.77 -0.57
N GLY A 180 8.22 9.26 -1.59
CA GLY A 180 8.51 10.68 -1.75
C GLY A 180 7.25 11.54 -1.85
N LEU A 181 6.24 11.08 -2.61
CA LEU A 181 4.95 11.77 -2.74
C LEU A 181 4.26 11.89 -1.37
N MET A 182 4.17 10.82 -0.61
CA MET A 182 3.45 10.79 0.66
C MET A 182 4.17 11.60 1.74
N GLU A 183 5.50 11.58 1.78
CA GLU A 183 6.30 12.42 2.67
C GLU A 183 6.09 13.91 2.36
N ALA A 184 6.09 14.28 1.08
CA ALA A 184 5.83 15.65 0.65
C ALA A 184 4.41 16.10 1.02
N ILE A 185 3.37 15.31 0.71
CA ILE A 185 1.99 15.61 1.09
C ILE A 185 1.86 15.78 2.61
N ASN A 186 2.46 14.89 3.40
CA ASN A 186 2.43 14.98 4.87
C ASN A 186 3.06 16.28 5.37
N SER A 187 4.21 16.66 4.80
CA SER A 187 4.91 17.91 5.12
C SER A 187 4.06 19.14 4.77
N GLU A 188 3.46 19.17 3.58
CA GLU A 188 2.59 20.24 3.14
C GLU A 188 1.36 20.39 4.05
N LEU A 189 0.67 19.30 4.36
CA LEU A 189 -0.48 19.28 5.28
C LEU A 189 -0.11 19.82 6.66
N TYR A 190 1.06 19.42 7.19
CA TYR A 190 1.56 19.89 8.48
C TYR A 190 1.80 21.40 8.47
N HIS A 191 2.51 21.94 7.47
CA HIS A 191 2.83 23.36 7.36
C HIS A 191 1.63 24.24 7.02
N CYS A 192 0.63 23.66 6.32
CA CYS A 192 -0.67 24.32 6.09
C CYS A 192 -1.64 24.24 7.29
N GLY A 193 -1.21 23.70 8.43
CA GLY A 193 -2.03 23.60 9.64
C GLY A 193 -3.13 22.53 9.58
N LYS A 194 -3.11 21.64 8.58
CA LYS A 194 -4.11 20.58 8.37
C LYS A 194 -3.80 19.31 9.17
N ARG A 195 -3.60 19.47 10.48
CA ARG A 195 -3.18 18.38 11.39
C ARG A 195 -4.24 17.31 11.66
N GLY A 196 -5.49 17.55 11.28
CA GLY A 196 -6.58 16.57 11.36
C GLY A 196 -6.52 15.51 10.24
N ILE A 197 -5.68 15.72 9.21
CA ILE A 197 -5.44 14.74 8.15
C ILE A 197 -4.20 13.93 8.50
N LYS A 198 -4.34 12.60 8.46
CA LYS A 198 -3.26 11.66 8.74
C LYS A 198 -2.77 11.01 7.46
N THR A 199 -1.53 10.56 7.47
CA THR A 199 -0.92 9.84 6.35
C THR A 199 -0.25 8.57 6.88
N THR A 200 -0.40 7.46 6.16
CA THR A 200 0.27 6.18 6.47
C THR A 200 0.89 5.61 5.22
N ILE A 201 2.19 5.30 5.27
CA ILE A 201 2.93 4.62 4.22
C ILE A 201 3.14 3.17 4.63
N ILE A 202 2.62 2.24 3.83
CA ILE A 202 2.74 0.81 4.08
C ILE A 202 3.89 0.28 3.22
N CYS A 203 4.92 -0.28 3.85
CA CYS A 203 6.09 -0.87 3.20
C CYS A 203 6.18 -2.36 3.54
N PRO A 204 5.38 -3.22 2.91
CA PRO A 204 5.47 -4.65 3.09
C PRO A 204 6.69 -5.21 2.35
N TYR A 205 7.27 -6.27 2.90
CA TYR A 205 8.13 -7.20 2.20
C TYR A 205 7.26 -8.14 1.36
N PHE A 206 7.63 -9.39 1.14
CA PHE A 206 6.81 -10.32 0.37
C PHE A 206 5.61 -10.82 1.18
N ILE A 207 4.42 -10.65 0.58
CA ILE A 207 3.14 -11.17 1.08
C ILE A 207 2.67 -12.23 0.09
N SER A 208 2.19 -13.38 0.56
CA SER A 208 1.71 -14.50 -0.26
C SER A 208 0.42 -14.15 -1.00
N THR A 209 0.54 -13.37 -2.07
CA THR A 209 -0.56 -12.89 -2.91
C THR A 209 -0.34 -13.30 -4.37
N ARG A 210 -1.33 -13.02 -5.24
CA ARG A 210 -1.19 -13.19 -6.69
C ARG A 210 0.02 -12.41 -7.25
N LEU A 211 0.32 -11.23 -6.68
CA LEU A 211 1.41 -10.34 -7.09
C LEU A 211 2.80 -10.97 -6.91
N SER A 212 2.98 -11.76 -5.87
CA SER A 212 4.25 -12.40 -5.49
C SER A 212 4.21 -13.92 -5.67
N LYS A 213 3.33 -14.42 -6.54
CA LYS A 213 3.14 -15.86 -6.75
C LYS A 213 4.45 -16.52 -7.18
N GLY A 214 4.83 -17.57 -6.46
CA GLY A 214 6.05 -18.34 -6.72
C GLY A 214 7.28 -17.88 -5.93
N PHE A 215 7.26 -16.68 -5.32
CA PHE A 215 8.38 -16.24 -4.48
C PHE A 215 8.51 -17.10 -3.21
N LYS A 216 9.72 -17.60 -2.98
CA LYS A 216 10.08 -18.36 -1.78
C LYS A 216 11.37 -17.78 -1.19
N SER A 217 11.30 -17.35 0.04
CA SER A 217 12.49 -16.85 0.74
C SER A 217 13.48 -18.00 1.00
N LYS A 218 14.74 -17.82 0.62
CA LYS A 218 15.83 -18.77 0.95
C LYS A 218 16.31 -18.60 2.41
N LYS A 219 15.92 -17.54 3.08
CA LYS A 219 16.23 -17.25 4.49
C LYS A 219 14.95 -16.87 5.25
N PRO A 220 13.99 -17.81 5.41
CA PRO A 220 12.66 -17.48 5.96
C PRO A 220 12.67 -17.00 7.40
N CYS A 221 13.68 -17.37 8.20
CA CYS A 221 13.83 -16.86 9.56
C CYS A 221 14.17 -15.35 9.60
N LEU A 222 14.84 -14.83 8.56
CA LEU A 222 15.22 -13.43 8.47
C LEU A 222 14.21 -12.63 7.63
N PHE A 223 13.74 -13.22 6.54
CA PHE A 223 12.83 -12.62 5.57
C PHE A 223 11.64 -13.55 5.31
N PRO A 224 10.67 -13.64 6.25
CA PRO A 224 9.49 -14.48 6.07
C PRO A 224 8.59 -13.94 4.96
N VAL A 225 7.88 -14.83 4.27
CA VAL A 225 6.74 -14.49 3.42
C VAL A 225 5.51 -14.49 4.32
N TYR A 226 4.84 -13.34 4.42
CA TYR A 226 3.68 -13.20 5.28
C TYR A 226 2.39 -13.59 4.58
N ASP A 227 1.43 -14.03 5.37
CA ASP A 227 0.05 -14.23 4.94
C ASP A 227 -0.67 -12.88 4.73
N PRO A 228 -1.51 -12.74 3.68
CA PRO A 228 -2.28 -11.52 3.42
C PRO A 228 -3.18 -11.09 4.58
N GLU A 229 -3.75 -12.04 5.32
CA GLU A 229 -4.61 -11.75 6.46
C GLU A 229 -3.82 -11.14 7.63
N TYR A 230 -2.63 -11.69 7.91
CA TYR A 230 -1.72 -11.10 8.89
C TYR A 230 -1.32 -9.68 8.49
N ALA A 231 -0.93 -9.48 7.22
CA ALA A 231 -0.56 -8.16 6.72
C ALA A 231 -1.72 -7.16 6.86
N ALA A 232 -2.94 -7.54 6.49
CA ALA A 232 -4.13 -6.72 6.64
C ALA A 232 -4.40 -6.34 8.10
N SER A 233 -4.23 -7.28 9.04
CA SER A 233 -4.39 -7.01 10.47
C SER A 233 -3.39 -5.95 10.95
N ARG A 234 -2.13 -6.02 10.49
CA ARG A 234 -1.11 -5.02 10.81
C ARG A 234 -1.40 -3.65 10.18
N ILE A 235 -1.93 -3.65 8.94
CA ILE A 235 -2.32 -2.42 8.23
C ILE A 235 -3.46 -1.72 8.96
N VAL A 236 -4.54 -2.43 9.31
CA VAL A 236 -5.67 -1.86 10.04
C VAL A 236 -5.24 -1.34 11.42
N ASP A 237 -4.34 -2.05 12.13
CA ASP A 237 -3.77 -1.58 13.40
C ASP A 237 -2.93 -0.31 13.22
N ALA A 238 -2.15 -0.20 12.14
CA ALA A 238 -1.35 0.99 11.85
C ALA A 238 -2.26 2.21 11.53
N ILE A 239 -3.32 2.02 10.74
CA ILE A 239 -4.33 3.05 10.46
C ILE A 239 -5.03 3.48 11.76
N LYS A 240 -5.41 2.53 12.60
CA LYS A 240 -6.04 2.77 13.90
C LYS A 240 -5.17 3.58 14.86
N LYS A 241 -3.84 3.38 14.79
CA LYS A 241 -2.83 4.08 15.59
C LYS A 241 -2.27 5.32 14.89
N GLU A 242 -2.75 5.66 13.71
CA GLU A 242 -2.31 6.80 12.88
C GLU A 242 -0.78 6.80 12.66
N LYS A 243 -0.18 5.61 12.47
CA LYS A 243 1.26 5.49 12.22
C LYS A 243 1.62 6.05 10.86
N PHE A 244 2.66 6.87 10.81
CA PHE A 244 3.15 7.40 9.53
C PHE A 244 3.78 6.30 8.66
N TYR A 245 4.62 5.43 9.25
CA TYR A 245 5.20 4.28 8.58
C TYR A 245 4.75 2.95 9.18
N LEU A 246 4.44 1.99 8.30
CA LEU A 246 4.33 0.57 8.64
C LEU A 246 5.28 -0.23 7.77
N ILE A 247 6.42 -0.63 8.31
CA ILE A 247 7.41 -1.50 7.63
C ILE A 247 7.25 -2.91 8.18
N MET A 248 7.08 -3.88 7.30
CA MET A 248 6.88 -5.29 7.64
C MET A 248 7.81 -6.20 6.83
N PRO A 249 8.67 -7.03 7.46
CA PRO A 249 8.96 -7.08 8.90
C PRO A 249 9.79 -5.88 9.40
N PRO A 250 9.82 -5.59 10.70
CA PRO A 250 10.67 -4.53 11.26
C PRO A 250 12.16 -4.72 10.94
N ALA A 251 12.60 -5.96 10.72
CA ALA A 251 13.98 -6.28 10.31
C ALA A 251 14.37 -5.60 8.97
N VAL A 252 13.41 -5.39 8.06
CA VAL A 252 13.68 -4.65 6.81
C VAL A 252 14.08 -3.21 7.11
N TYR A 253 13.48 -2.58 8.11
CA TYR A 253 13.88 -1.23 8.52
C TYR A 253 15.32 -1.20 9.04
N LEU A 254 15.67 -2.14 9.94
CA LEU A 254 17.04 -2.25 10.42
C LEU A 254 18.02 -2.49 9.26
N LEU A 255 17.66 -3.35 8.32
CA LEU A 255 18.46 -3.61 7.12
C LEU A 255 18.65 -2.33 6.28
N VAL A 256 17.59 -1.56 6.03
CA VAL A 256 17.67 -0.27 5.30
C VAL A 256 18.64 0.70 5.99
N CYS A 257 18.51 0.84 7.31
CA CYS A 257 19.42 1.68 8.09
C CYS A 257 20.87 1.22 7.99
N LEU A 258 21.12 -0.08 8.13
CA LEU A 258 22.48 -0.64 8.03
C LEU A 258 23.08 -0.45 6.63
N ILE A 259 22.30 -0.71 5.59
CA ILE A 259 22.74 -0.57 4.18
C ILE A 259 23.11 0.87 3.86
N SER A 260 22.43 1.86 4.46
CA SER A 260 22.73 3.28 4.23
C SER A 260 24.15 3.69 4.68
N PHE A 261 24.79 2.91 5.54
CA PHE A 261 26.17 3.13 6.01
C PHE A 261 27.19 2.23 5.30
N LEU A 262 26.76 1.26 4.51
CA LEU A 262 27.65 0.30 3.88
C LEU A 262 28.06 0.75 2.47
N PRO A 263 29.34 0.52 2.06
CA PRO A 263 29.74 0.64 0.67
C PRO A 263 28.90 -0.26 -0.25
N ARG A 264 28.53 0.21 -1.42
CA ARG A 264 27.65 -0.53 -2.36
C ARG A 264 28.12 -1.96 -2.64
N LYS A 265 29.43 -2.21 -2.72
CA LYS A 265 29.99 -3.57 -2.90
C LYS A 265 29.59 -4.54 -1.78
N MET A 266 29.55 -4.06 -0.53
CA MET A 266 29.12 -4.88 0.61
C MET A 266 27.62 -5.18 0.57
N VAL A 267 26.81 -4.22 0.13
CA VAL A 267 25.37 -4.41 -0.05
C VAL A 267 25.11 -5.52 -1.08
N LEU A 268 25.78 -5.48 -2.24
CA LEU A 268 25.67 -6.52 -3.27
C LEU A 268 26.13 -7.89 -2.78
N PHE A 269 27.20 -7.92 -1.96
CA PHE A 269 27.64 -9.16 -1.32
C PHE A 269 26.58 -9.73 -0.36
N LEU A 270 25.93 -8.87 0.45
CA LEU A 270 24.85 -9.28 1.34
C LEU A 270 23.63 -9.79 0.56
N GLU A 271 23.25 -9.11 -0.53
CA GLU A 271 22.16 -9.57 -1.42
C GLU A 271 22.43 -10.99 -1.95
N SER A 272 23.69 -11.25 -2.39
CA SER A 272 24.12 -12.57 -2.83
C SER A 272 24.13 -13.60 -1.68
N TYR A 273 24.61 -13.21 -0.50
CA TYR A 273 24.64 -14.08 0.67
C TYR A 273 23.26 -14.55 1.12
N ILE A 274 22.26 -13.66 1.09
CA ILE A 274 20.88 -14.04 1.41
C ILE A 274 20.16 -14.76 0.26
N LYS A 275 20.83 -14.94 -0.87
CA LYS A 275 20.31 -15.59 -2.08
C LYS A 275 19.02 -14.95 -2.60
N PHE A 276 18.95 -13.63 -2.50
CA PHE A 276 17.79 -12.86 -2.96
C PHE A 276 17.62 -12.94 -4.49
N PRO A 277 18.68 -12.77 -5.31
CA PRO A 277 18.58 -12.91 -6.77
C PRO A 277 18.03 -14.27 -7.20
N GLU A 278 18.48 -15.37 -6.57
CA GLU A 278 17.99 -16.73 -6.87
C GLU A 278 16.50 -16.88 -6.53
N SER A 279 16.05 -16.32 -5.40
CA SER A 279 14.63 -16.33 -5.02
C SER A 279 13.75 -15.61 -6.05
N MET A 280 14.23 -14.48 -6.59
CA MET A 280 13.53 -13.71 -7.63
C MET A 280 13.56 -14.44 -8.98
N GLU A 281 14.67 -15.09 -9.34
CA GLU A 281 14.77 -15.87 -10.58
C GLU A 281 13.84 -17.08 -10.56
N GLU A 282 13.74 -17.80 -9.43
CA GLU A 282 12.82 -18.93 -9.27
C GLU A 282 11.35 -18.51 -9.36
N ALA A 283 11.02 -17.31 -8.85
CA ALA A 283 9.65 -16.80 -8.85
C ALA A 283 9.20 -16.26 -10.22
N PHE A 284 10.07 -15.51 -10.89
CA PHE A 284 9.71 -14.68 -12.05
C PHE A 284 10.49 -15.04 -13.33
N GLY A 285 11.52 -15.88 -13.25
CA GLY A 285 12.37 -16.25 -14.40
C GLY A 285 11.81 -17.36 -15.30
N ARG A 286 10.62 -17.89 -14.99
CA ARG A 286 10.02 -19.04 -15.70
C ARG A 286 8.98 -18.64 -16.75
N ASN A 287 8.97 -17.39 -17.16
CA ASN A 287 8.09 -16.89 -18.23
C ASN A 287 8.82 -16.87 -19.57
#